data_635d1e2a93199280f17703c6e05eb318
#
_entry.id   635d1e2a93199280f17703c6e05eb318
#
_cell.length_a   1.000
_cell.length_b   1.000
_cell.length_c   1.000
_cell.angle_alpha   90.00
_cell.angle_beta   90.00
_cell.angle_gamma   90.00
#
_symmetry.space_group_name_H-M   'P 1'
#
loop_
_entity.id
_entity.type
_entity.pdbx_description
1 polymer ?
#
loop_
_entity_poly.entity_id
_entity_poly.type
_entity_poly.pdbx_seq_one_letter_code
_entity_poly.pdbx_strand_id
1 'polypeptide(L)'
;KVNFKRQAVLAIVLPLTNKTTVIDSVSVKVTGANQLTLAYTVHEGGERGYTTQPMQLMAIDKKYGKYQVKVVTTVVKDVLVNTEKYDFVSYIDNRHSIRLNVDYPTENGVLGDSLRQFINNRLANVASLYTYQSKSKIFPYKGKNDSKSFVQYYADLVADSMDVIDKEVRKFNDAVHCALEASVKRVYEDEKIVGYEADGYMYMCGAHGESFCYGATFDKATGKQVKIVNESPKLLQLVTERLRRDWNMQDLHFEKEPVPMPQVSPYISADGKIKFIYQPYEIGAGALGMPTCSFYPYELEDYLTTEGKKLAY
;
A
#
# COMPACT_ATOMS: atom_id res chain seq x y z
N LYS A 1 2.90 1.48 -31.87
CA LYS A 1 2.55 0.38 -32.83
C LYS A 1 3.81 -0.06 -33.57
N VAL A 2 4.10 -1.38 -33.60
CA VAL A 2 5.23 -1.94 -34.35
C VAL A 2 4.85 -2.14 -35.81
N ASN A 3 5.74 -1.68 -36.71
CA ASN A 3 5.58 -1.89 -38.16
C ASN A 3 6.38 -3.12 -38.60
N PHE A 4 5.78 -4.30 -38.57
CA PHE A 4 6.43 -5.58 -38.90
C PHE A 4 6.96 -5.71 -40.35
N LYS A 5 6.64 -4.76 -41.24
CA LYS A 5 7.29 -4.69 -42.56
C LYS A 5 8.72 -4.18 -42.48
N ARG A 6 9.02 -3.31 -41.48
CA ARG A 6 10.31 -2.64 -41.29
C ARG A 6 10.98 -2.96 -39.98
N GLN A 7 10.27 -3.55 -39.03
CA GLN A 7 10.74 -3.78 -37.63
C GLN A 7 10.60 -5.24 -37.24
N ALA A 8 11.49 -5.68 -36.37
CA ALA A 8 11.37 -6.91 -35.57
C ALA A 8 11.20 -6.52 -34.09
N VAL A 9 10.72 -7.44 -33.28
CA VAL A 9 10.59 -7.25 -31.83
C VAL A 9 11.66 -8.05 -31.11
N LEU A 10 12.35 -7.41 -30.21
CA LEU A 10 13.23 -8.02 -29.23
C LEU A 10 12.52 -8.01 -27.89
N ALA A 11 12.41 -9.16 -27.25
CA ALA A 11 11.74 -9.31 -25.96
C ALA A 11 12.76 -9.69 -24.87
N ILE A 12 12.70 -8.98 -23.75
CA ILE A 12 13.30 -9.41 -22.48
C ILE A 12 12.17 -10.02 -21.67
N VAL A 13 12.32 -11.27 -21.24
CA VAL A 13 11.34 -11.98 -20.40
C VAL A 13 12.11 -12.60 -19.24
N LEU A 14 11.85 -12.12 -18.03
CA LEU A 14 12.48 -12.61 -16.82
C LEU A 14 11.68 -13.79 -16.22
N PRO A 15 12.29 -14.59 -15.34
CA PRO A 15 11.57 -15.61 -14.58
C PRO A 15 10.40 -15.03 -13.76
N LEU A 16 9.45 -15.89 -13.40
CA LEU A 16 8.42 -15.55 -12.43
C LEU A 16 9.04 -15.16 -11.09
N THR A 17 8.57 -14.07 -10.51
CA THR A 17 9.09 -13.57 -9.23
C THR A 17 7.97 -12.94 -8.41
N ASN A 18 8.06 -13.04 -7.07
CA ASN A 18 7.22 -12.32 -6.11
C ASN A 18 7.87 -11.00 -5.62
N LYS A 19 9.01 -10.61 -6.21
CA LYS A 19 9.68 -9.35 -5.90
C LYS A 19 9.24 -8.24 -6.84
N THR A 20 9.27 -7.00 -6.34
CA THR A 20 9.25 -5.81 -7.20
C THR A 20 10.43 -5.88 -8.13
N THR A 21 10.20 -5.94 -9.44
CA THR A 21 11.28 -6.10 -10.41
C THR A 21 11.06 -5.14 -11.57
N VAL A 22 12.05 -4.28 -11.79
CA VAL A 22 12.06 -3.28 -12.89
C VAL A 22 13.21 -3.59 -13.83
N ILE A 23 12.92 -3.59 -15.15
CA ILE A 23 13.94 -3.67 -16.19
C ILE A 23 14.24 -2.25 -16.65
N ASP A 24 15.48 -1.81 -16.50
CA ASP A 24 15.92 -0.44 -16.78
C ASP A 24 17.20 -0.41 -17.63
N SER A 25 17.59 0.78 -18.05
CA SER A 25 18.84 1.05 -18.79
C SER A 25 19.05 0.15 -19.99
N VAL A 26 17.95 -0.13 -20.72
CA VAL A 26 18.01 -1.08 -21.84
C VAL A 26 18.71 -0.44 -23.04
N SER A 27 19.72 -1.12 -23.55
CA SER A 27 20.44 -0.70 -24.76
C SER A 27 20.71 -1.87 -25.71
N VAL A 28 20.64 -1.58 -27.02
CA VAL A 28 20.96 -2.55 -28.07
C VAL A 28 22.03 -1.94 -28.97
N LYS A 29 23.14 -2.65 -29.14
CA LYS A 29 24.27 -2.21 -29.97
C LYS A 29 24.67 -3.31 -30.95
N VAL A 30 25.02 -2.94 -32.19
CA VAL A 30 25.65 -3.85 -33.15
C VAL A 30 27.09 -4.00 -32.72
N THR A 31 27.52 -5.22 -32.44
CA THR A 31 28.88 -5.53 -31.94
C THR A 31 29.69 -6.43 -32.85
N GLY A 32 29.10 -6.86 -33.98
CA GLY A 32 29.77 -7.69 -34.99
C GLY A 32 28.96 -7.80 -36.28
N ALA A 33 29.48 -8.48 -37.28
CA ALA A 33 28.85 -8.61 -38.61
C ALA A 33 27.43 -9.17 -38.56
N ASN A 34 27.10 -10.05 -37.60
CA ASN A 34 25.78 -10.63 -37.39
C ASN A 34 25.48 -10.74 -35.90
N GLN A 35 25.96 -9.81 -35.09
CA GLN A 35 25.79 -9.86 -33.63
C GLN A 35 25.27 -8.55 -33.08
N LEU A 36 24.27 -8.65 -32.19
CA LEU A 36 23.80 -7.59 -31.32
C LEU A 36 24.23 -7.86 -29.89
N THR A 37 24.55 -6.83 -29.14
CA THR A 37 24.62 -6.89 -27.68
C THR A 37 23.40 -6.17 -27.13
N LEU A 38 22.56 -6.91 -26.38
CA LEU A 38 21.49 -6.39 -25.55
C LEU A 38 22.00 -6.26 -24.12
N ALA A 39 22.10 -5.04 -23.62
CA ALA A 39 22.47 -4.80 -22.24
C ALA A 39 21.30 -4.15 -21.49
N TYR A 40 21.03 -4.60 -20.27
CA TYR A 40 19.99 -4.04 -19.40
C TYR A 40 20.31 -4.25 -17.94
N THR A 41 19.70 -3.43 -17.09
CA THR A 41 19.75 -3.54 -15.63
C THR A 41 18.43 -4.07 -15.10
N VAL A 42 18.51 -4.98 -14.12
CA VAL A 42 17.35 -5.47 -13.38
C VAL A 42 17.46 -4.95 -11.95
N HIS A 43 16.49 -4.15 -11.52
CA HIS A 43 16.35 -3.73 -10.14
C HIS A 43 15.40 -4.69 -9.42
N GLU A 44 15.85 -5.28 -8.31
CA GLU A 44 15.06 -6.16 -7.46
C GLU A 44 14.77 -5.46 -6.13
N GLY A 45 13.50 -5.13 -5.89
CA GLY A 45 13.00 -4.54 -4.66
C GLY A 45 12.39 -5.55 -3.69
N GLY A 46 11.45 -5.07 -2.86
CA GLY A 46 10.78 -5.87 -1.83
C GLY A 46 9.84 -6.94 -2.37
N GLU A 47 9.47 -7.87 -1.49
CA GLU A 47 8.50 -8.92 -1.83
C GLU A 47 7.08 -8.36 -1.99
N ARG A 48 6.30 -9.00 -2.86
CA ARG A 48 4.89 -8.73 -3.12
C ARG A 48 4.03 -9.92 -2.73
N GLY A 49 2.77 -9.68 -2.46
CA GLY A 49 1.79 -10.74 -2.18
C GLY A 49 1.36 -11.57 -3.40
N TYR A 50 1.96 -11.35 -4.57
CA TYR A 50 1.63 -12.04 -5.82
C TYR A 50 2.87 -12.20 -6.69
N THR A 51 2.78 -13.12 -7.67
CA THR A 51 3.87 -13.41 -8.61
C THR A 51 3.62 -12.71 -9.95
N THR A 52 4.66 -12.12 -10.52
CA THR A 52 4.67 -11.51 -11.85
C THR A 52 5.75 -12.10 -12.73
N GLN A 53 5.61 -11.95 -14.03
CA GLN A 53 6.68 -12.21 -14.99
C GLN A 53 7.09 -10.88 -15.64
N PRO A 54 8.16 -10.24 -15.17
CA PRO A 54 8.61 -8.96 -15.73
C PRO A 54 9.04 -9.15 -17.19
N MET A 55 8.55 -8.27 -18.07
CA MET A 55 8.96 -8.29 -19.47
C MET A 55 9.05 -6.89 -20.05
N GLN A 56 9.93 -6.75 -21.03
CA GLN A 56 10.04 -5.54 -21.84
C GLN A 56 10.17 -5.88 -23.32
N LEU A 57 9.44 -5.15 -24.16
CA LEU A 57 9.45 -5.32 -25.61
C LEU A 57 10.05 -4.10 -26.28
N MET A 58 10.91 -4.33 -27.26
CA MET A 58 11.54 -3.28 -28.04
C MET A 58 11.39 -3.54 -29.53
N ALA A 59 11.10 -2.50 -30.29
CA ALA A 59 11.15 -2.56 -31.75
C ALA A 59 12.59 -2.26 -32.23
N ILE A 60 13.14 -3.14 -33.04
CA ILE A 60 14.44 -2.96 -33.70
C ILE A 60 14.25 -2.99 -35.21
N ASP A 61 15.22 -2.47 -35.97
CA ASP A 61 15.19 -2.56 -37.45
C ASP A 61 15.16 -4.04 -37.88
N LYS A 62 14.30 -4.39 -38.82
CA LYS A 62 14.08 -5.76 -39.31
C LYS A 62 15.35 -6.42 -39.87
N LYS A 63 16.29 -5.66 -40.38
CA LYS A 63 17.58 -6.19 -40.83
C LYS A 63 18.35 -6.90 -39.76
N TYR A 64 18.15 -6.55 -38.48
CA TYR A 64 18.77 -7.16 -37.31
C TYR A 64 18.00 -8.39 -36.76
N GLY A 65 16.82 -8.71 -37.28
CA GLY A 65 15.97 -9.79 -36.75
C GLY A 65 16.54 -11.20 -36.87
N LYS A 66 17.65 -11.38 -37.60
CA LYS A 66 18.38 -12.65 -37.73
C LYS A 66 19.73 -12.64 -37.05
N TYR A 67 20.12 -11.53 -36.38
CA TYR A 67 21.38 -11.44 -35.67
C TYR A 67 21.38 -12.29 -34.40
N GLN A 68 22.52 -12.82 -34.05
CA GLN A 68 22.69 -13.44 -32.74
C GLN A 68 22.71 -12.38 -31.67
N VAL A 69 21.99 -12.63 -30.58
CA VAL A 69 21.89 -11.68 -29.46
C VAL A 69 22.76 -12.15 -28.32
N LYS A 70 23.80 -11.38 -27.99
CA LYS A 70 24.55 -11.52 -26.75
C LYS A 70 23.87 -10.71 -25.69
N VAL A 71 23.49 -11.32 -24.57
CA VAL A 71 22.84 -10.65 -23.45
C VAL A 71 23.88 -10.30 -22.38
N VAL A 72 23.80 -9.07 -21.88
CA VAL A 72 24.59 -8.58 -20.73
C VAL A 72 23.59 -8.02 -19.73
N THR A 73 23.47 -8.67 -18.57
CA THR A 73 22.55 -8.28 -17.51
C THR A 73 23.33 -7.83 -16.29
N THR A 74 22.94 -6.67 -15.76
CA THR A 74 23.36 -6.20 -14.43
C THR A 74 22.18 -6.33 -13.48
N VAL A 75 22.36 -6.99 -12.34
CA VAL A 75 21.34 -7.09 -11.30
C VAL A 75 21.72 -6.15 -10.16
N VAL A 76 20.83 -5.22 -9.85
CA VAL A 76 20.95 -4.30 -8.72
C VAL A 76 19.87 -4.68 -7.71
N LYS A 77 20.25 -4.95 -6.48
CA LYS A 77 19.29 -5.14 -5.39
C LYS A 77 19.06 -3.82 -4.73
N ASP A 78 17.79 -3.44 -4.61
CA ASP A 78 17.41 -2.22 -3.93
C ASP A 78 17.74 -2.32 -2.44
N VAL A 79 18.22 -1.22 -1.88
CA VAL A 79 18.38 -1.11 -0.43
C VAL A 79 16.98 -0.92 0.16
N LEU A 80 16.50 -1.96 0.85
CA LEU A 80 15.19 -1.93 1.48
C LEU A 80 15.26 -1.27 2.86
N VAL A 81 14.14 -0.66 3.25
CA VAL A 81 13.96 -0.13 4.61
C VAL A 81 14.10 -1.27 5.62
N ASN A 82 14.93 -1.08 6.62
CA ASN A 82 15.09 -2.03 7.70
C ASN A 82 13.84 -2.04 8.57
N THR A 83 13.25 -3.21 8.76
CA THR A 83 12.04 -3.38 9.54
C THR A 83 12.16 -4.57 10.49
N GLU A 84 11.38 -4.53 11.56
CA GLU A 84 11.21 -5.62 12.51
C GLU A 84 9.73 -5.98 12.60
N LYS A 85 9.39 -7.24 12.30
CA LYS A 85 8.01 -7.74 12.39
C LYS A 85 7.73 -8.22 13.80
N TYR A 86 6.59 -7.80 14.33
CA TYR A 86 6.12 -8.27 15.61
C TYR A 86 4.63 -8.60 15.57
N ASP A 87 4.32 -9.84 15.97
CA ASP A 87 2.96 -10.36 16.09
C ASP A 87 2.58 -10.41 17.56
N PHE A 88 1.51 -9.74 17.92
CA PHE A 88 0.94 -9.75 19.26
C PHE A 88 -0.47 -10.33 19.23
N VAL A 89 -0.73 -11.29 20.10
CA VAL A 89 -2.06 -11.86 20.31
C VAL A 89 -2.33 -11.95 21.79
N SER A 90 -3.44 -11.38 22.24
CA SER A 90 -3.91 -11.48 23.62
C SER A 90 -5.39 -11.79 23.65
N TYR A 91 -5.78 -12.62 24.58
CA TYR A 91 -7.16 -12.92 24.93
C TYR A 91 -7.40 -12.51 26.37
N ILE A 92 -8.27 -11.55 26.60
CA ILE A 92 -8.59 -11.03 27.92
C ILE A 92 -9.86 -11.74 28.41
N ASP A 93 -9.77 -12.52 29.49
CA ASP A 93 -10.87 -13.25 30.09
C ASP A 93 -11.67 -14.15 29.12
N ASN A 94 -11.00 -14.68 28.08
CA ASN A 94 -11.60 -15.51 27.01
C ASN A 94 -12.74 -14.81 26.22
N ARG A 95 -12.86 -13.49 26.32
CA ARG A 95 -13.95 -12.71 25.70
C ARG A 95 -13.44 -11.60 24.79
N HIS A 96 -12.39 -10.93 25.20
CA HIS A 96 -11.81 -9.86 24.38
C HIS A 96 -10.57 -10.36 23.68
N SER A 97 -10.37 -9.90 22.46
CA SER A 97 -9.19 -10.27 21.67
C SER A 97 -8.49 -9.05 21.11
N ILE A 98 -7.17 -9.05 21.20
CA ILE A 98 -6.31 -8.04 20.58
C ILE A 98 -5.31 -8.78 19.70
N ARG A 99 -5.29 -8.47 18.40
CA ARG A 99 -4.30 -8.97 17.44
C ARG A 99 -3.66 -7.79 16.73
N LEU A 100 -2.37 -7.62 16.93
CA LEU A 100 -1.58 -6.59 16.26
C LEU A 100 -0.43 -7.26 15.51
N ASN A 101 -0.38 -7.05 14.20
CA ASN A 101 0.72 -7.47 13.33
C ASN A 101 1.39 -6.21 12.78
N VAL A 102 2.63 -5.95 13.13
CA VAL A 102 3.30 -4.70 12.78
C VAL A 102 4.66 -4.97 12.15
N ASP A 103 4.85 -4.51 10.93
CA ASP A 103 6.14 -4.40 10.24
C ASP A 103 6.74 -3.02 10.57
N TYR A 104 7.50 -2.96 11.66
CA TYR A 104 7.96 -1.71 12.28
C TYR A 104 9.30 -1.26 11.71
N PRO A 105 9.41 -0.02 11.17
CA PRO A 105 10.66 0.50 10.63
C PRO A 105 11.67 0.78 11.76
N THR A 106 12.79 0.08 11.73
CA THR A 106 13.90 0.27 12.68
C THR A 106 14.99 1.18 12.12
N GLU A 107 14.88 1.59 10.86
CA GLU A 107 15.82 2.46 10.19
C GLU A 107 15.91 3.83 10.86
N ASN A 108 17.13 4.38 10.93
CA ASN A 108 17.39 5.72 11.44
C ASN A 108 17.24 6.77 10.32
N GLY A 109 17.01 8.03 10.71
CA GLY A 109 16.89 9.14 9.80
C GLY A 109 15.47 9.49 9.40
N VAL A 110 15.35 10.48 8.50
CA VAL A 110 14.08 11.14 8.17
C VAL A 110 13.03 10.18 7.65
N LEU A 111 13.42 9.21 6.82
CA LEU A 111 12.49 8.22 6.30
C LEU A 111 11.94 7.33 7.42
N GLY A 112 12.83 6.73 8.24
CA GLY A 112 12.41 5.89 9.36
C GLY A 112 11.50 6.65 10.34
N ASP A 113 11.82 7.91 10.64
CA ASP A 113 11.00 8.76 11.51
C ASP A 113 9.62 9.03 10.91
N SER A 114 9.53 9.30 9.61
CA SER A 114 8.26 9.54 8.91
C SER A 114 7.37 8.30 8.88
N LEU A 115 7.96 7.14 8.62
CA LEU A 115 7.25 5.86 8.64
C LEU A 115 6.73 5.55 10.05
N ARG A 116 7.56 5.68 11.08
CA ARG A 116 7.15 5.50 12.48
C ARG A 116 6.06 6.48 12.89
N GLN A 117 6.15 7.73 12.45
CA GLN A 117 5.10 8.71 12.71
C GLN A 117 3.77 8.33 12.06
N PHE A 118 3.80 7.84 10.81
CA PHE A 118 2.60 7.34 10.13
C PHE A 118 1.96 6.20 10.92
N ILE A 119 2.73 5.17 11.25
CA ILE A 119 2.25 3.99 11.99
C ILE A 119 1.70 4.40 13.35
N ASN A 120 2.44 5.24 14.08
CA ASN A 120 2.07 5.74 15.39
C ASN A 120 0.73 6.50 15.36
N ASN A 121 0.56 7.38 14.38
CA ASN A 121 -0.68 8.13 14.22
C ASN A 121 -1.88 7.21 13.90
N ARG A 122 -1.66 6.15 13.09
CA ARG A 122 -2.75 5.22 12.74
C ARG A 122 -3.18 4.37 13.91
N LEU A 123 -2.24 3.78 14.65
CA LEU A 123 -2.59 3.01 15.84
C LEU A 123 -3.12 3.88 16.98
N ALA A 124 -2.64 5.11 17.15
CA ALA A 124 -3.21 6.06 18.09
C ALA A 124 -4.67 6.42 17.75
N ASN A 125 -4.99 6.61 16.47
CA ASN A 125 -6.36 6.85 16.03
C ASN A 125 -7.27 5.66 16.33
N VAL A 126 -6.84 4.43 16.03
CA VAL A 126 -7.58 3.20 16.34
C VAL A 126 -7.78 3.06 17.85
N ALA A 127 -6.72 3.20 18.63
CA ALA A 127 -6.80 3.14 20.09
C ALA A 127 -7.72 4.24 20.66
N SER A 128 -7.78 5.44 20.03
CA SER A 128 -8.65 6.55 20.49
C SER A 128 -10.13 6.20 20.46
N LEU A 129 -10.54 5.34 19.54
CA LEU A 129 -11.93 4.90 19.45
C LEU A 129 -12.34 4.05 20.66
N TYR A 130 -11.42 3.21 21.17
CA TYR A 130 -11.67 2.46 22.39
C TYR A 130 -11.66 3.35 23.63
N THR A 131 -10.87 4.40 23.66
CA THR A 131 -10.78 5.29 24.83
C THR A 131 -11.84 6.39 24.86
N TYR A 132 -12.66 6.53 23.83
CA TYR A 132 -13.73 7.54 23.77
C TYR A 132 -14.66 7.48 25.00
N GLN A 133 -15.03 6.29 25.44
CA GLN A 133 -15.87 6.11 26.62
C GLN A 133 -15.11 6.29 27.94
N SER A 134 -13.81 5.97 27.97
CA SER A 134 -12.98 6.10 29.17
C SER A 134 -12.52 7.53 29.43
N LYS A 135 -12.75 8.47 28.51
CA LYS A 135 -12.21 9.85 28.52
C LYS A 135 -10.69 9.93 28.65
N SER A 136 -9.99 8.83 28.40
CA SER A 136 -8.54 8.78 28.43
C SER A 136 -7.95 9.49 27.23
N LYS A 137 -6.94 10.33 27.44
CA LYS A 137 -6.19 10.93 26.34
C LYS A 137 -5.15 9.93 25.85
N ILE A 138 -5.17 9.65 24.54
CA ILE A 138 -4.13 8.85 23.92
C ILE A 138 -2.97 9.74 23.56
N PHE A 139 -1.81 9.34 24.02
CA PHE A 139 -0.55 9.95 23.65
C PHE A 139 0.13 9.02 22.63
N PRO A 140 0.62 9.56 21.50
CA PRO A 140 1.44 8.77 20.59
C PRO A 140 2.65 8.18 21.32
N TYR A 141 3.01 6.95 20.97
CA TYR A 141 4.17 6.27 21.55
C TYR A 141 5.45 7.11 21.38
N LYS A 142 6.21 7.23 22.45
CA LYS A 142 7.50 7.98 22.50
C LYS A 142 8.62 7.14 23.14
N GLY A 143 8.45 5.83 23.21
CA GLY A 143 9.42 4.92 23.82
C GLY A 143 10.58 4.54 22.90
N LYS A 144 11.15 3.38 23.15
CA LYS A 144 12.27 2.83 22.39
C LYS A 144 11.88 2.54 20.94
N ASN A 145 12.85 2.67 20.05
CA ASN A 145 12.67 2.37 18.62
C ASN A 145 12.79 0.85 18.35
N ASP A 146 11.85 0.08 18.90
CA ASP A 146 11.71 -1.36 18.69
C ASP A 146 10.24 -1.75 18.55
N SER A 147 9.96 -2.78 17.77
CA SER A 147 8.63 -3.24 17.42
C SER A 147 7.85 -3.74 18.65
N LYS A 148 8.50 -4.48 19.54
CA LYS A 148 7.88 -5.08 20.71
C LYS A 148 7.35 -4.03 21.66
N SER A 149 8.19 -3.07 22.05
CA SER A 149 7.79 -1.98 22.97
C SER A 149 6.69 -1.12 22.38
N PHE A 150 6.75 -0.86 21.06
CA PHE A 150 5.74 -0.11 20.33
C PHE A 150 4.38 -0.83 20.34
N VAL A 151 4.35 -2.09 19.96
CA VAL A 151 3.10 -2.89 19.88
C VAL A 151 2.52 -3.11 21.29
N GLN A 152 3.36 -3.41 22.28
CA GLN A 152 2.92 -3.60 23.64
C GLN A 152 2.22 -2.36 24.21
N TYR A 153 2.76 -1.16 23.94
CA TYR A 153 2.15 0.10 24.36
C TYR A 153 0.70 0.25 23.87
N TYR A 154 0.46 -0.03 22.59
CA TYR A 154 -0.89 0.07 22.04
C TYR A 154 -1.81 -1.08 22.46
N ALA A 155 -1.25 -2.27 22.64
CA ALA A 155 -1.99 -3.41 23.17
C ALA A 155 -2.48 -3.14 24.59
N ASP A 156 -1.64 -2.59 25.46
CA ASP A 156 -1.99 -2.26 26.85
C ASP A 156 -3.07 -1.16 26.90
N LEU A 157 -2.93 -0.10 26.10
CA LEU A 157 -3.93 0.97 26.01
C LEU A 157 -5.32 0.46 25.58
N VAL A 158 -5.35 -0.45 24.61
CA VAL A 158 -6.60 -1.03 24.12
C VAL A 158 -7.16 -2.00 25.14
N ALA A 159 -6.33 -2.82 25.81
CA ALA A 159 -6.74 -3.74 26.86
C ALA A 159 -7.41 -3.02 28.03
N ASP A 160 -6.78 -1.95 28.52
CA ASP A 160 -7.32 -1.11 29.60
C ASP A 160 -8.68 -0.52 29.19
N SER A 161 -8.82 -0.10 27.93
CA SER A 161 -10.06 0.47 27.42
C SER A 161 -11.16 -0.59 27.25
N MET A 162 -10.82 -1.79 26.78
CA MET A 162 -11.76 -2.92 26.68
C MET A 162 -12.27 -3.33 28.06
N ASP A 163 -11.42 -3.33 29.10
CA ASP A 163 -11.83 -3.63 30.47
C ASP A 163 -12.83 -2.61 31.01
N VAL A 164 -12.66 -1.32 30.71
CA VAL A 164 -13.63 -0.28 31.07
C VAL A 164 -14.96 -0.47 30.35
N ILE A 165 -14.93 -0.72 29.04
CA ILE A 165 -16.13 -0.94 28.22
C ILE A 165 -16.86 -2.18 28.72
N ASP A 166 -16.17 -3.27 28.99
CA ASP A 166 -16.74 -4.51 29.49
C ASP A 166 -17.49 -4.28 30.81
N LYS A 167 -16.89 -3.60 31.78
CA LYS A 167 -17.51 -3.29 33.06
C LYS A 167 -18.81 -2.47 32.92
N GLU A 168 -18.85 -1.55 31.96
CA GLU A 168 -20.06 -0.74 31.74
C GLU A 168 -21.15 -1.54 30.99
N VAL A 169 -20.79 -2.30 29.98
CA VAL A 169 -21.76 -3.02 29.13
C VAL A 169 -22.31 -4.27 29.83
N ARG A 170 -21.51 -4.95 30.67
CA ARG A 170 -22.00 -6.09 31.48
C ARG A 170 -23.16 -5.76 32.40
N LYS A 171 -23.33 -4.53 32.77
CA LYS A 171 -24.53 -4.10 33.52
C LYS A 171 -25.83 -4.41 32.78
N PHE A 172 -25.73 -4.62 31.46
CA PHE A 172 -26.88 -4.81 30.57
C PHE A 172 -26.84 -6.14 29.80
N ASN A 173 -25.66 -6.71 29.58
CA ASN A 173 -25.47 -7.94 28.80
C ASN A 173 -24.18 -8.67 29.17
N ASP A 174 -24.29 -9.89 29.71
CA ASP A 174 -23.16 -10.71 30.14
C ASP A 174 -22.38 -11.37 28.98
N ALA A 175 -22.94 -11.40 27.75
CA ALA A 175 -22.35 -12.06 26.59
C ALA A 175 -21.50 -11.13 25.71
N VAL A 176 -21.02 -10.04 26.26
CA VAL A 176 -20.31 -9.01 25.51
C VAL A 176 -18.86 -9.39 25.25
N HIS A 177 -18.41 -9.15 24.03
CA HIS A 177 -16.98 -9.24 23.68
C HIS A 177 -16.54 -8.00 22.88
N CYS A 178 -15.29 -7.62 23.05
CA CYS A 178 -14.65 -6.61 22.21
C CYS A 178 -13.50 -7.27 21.43
N ALA A 179 -13.21 -6.75 20.24
CA ALA A 179 -12.12 -7.26 19.42
C ALA A 179 -11.40 -6.13 18.70
N LEU A 180 -10.09 -6.23 18.62
CA LEU A 180 -9.24 -5.45 17.74
C LEU A 180 -8.34 -6.38 16.95
N GLU A 181 -8.40 -6.28 15.64
CA GLU A 181 -7.42 -6.86 14.72
C GLU A 181 -6.84 -5.73 13.88
N ALA A 182 -5.54 -5.50 13.97
CA ALA A 182 -4.87 -4.49 13.19
C ALA A 182 -3.57 -5.03 12.60
N SER A 183 -3.36 -4.74 11.33
CA SER A 183 -2.15 -5.07 10.58
C SER A 183 -1.54 -3.79 10.05
N VAL A 184 -0.26 -3.57 10.30
CA VAL A 184 0.52 -2.49 9.70
C VAL A 184 1.69 -3.12 8.97
N LYS A 185 1.74 -2.93 7.67
CA LYS A 185 2.71 -3.62 6.83
C LYS A 185 3.25 -2.72 5.72
N ARG A 186 4.49 -2.96 5.36
CA ARG A 186 5.04 -2.48 4.11
C ARG A 186 4.40 -3.28 2.97
N VAL A 187 3.69 -2.58 2.08
CA VAL A 187 2.96 -3.21 0.97
C VAL A 187 3.69 -3.11 -0.36
N TYR A 188 4.54 -2.11 -0.51
CA TYR A 188 5.32 -1.90 -1.72
C TYR A 188 6.66 -1.26 -1.38
N GLU A 189 7.71 -1.63 -2.08
CA GLU A 189 9.00 -0.94 -2.01
C GLU A 189 9.82 -1.18 -3.28
N ASP A 190 10.41 -0.10 -3.78
CA ASP A 190 11.42 -0.10 -4.83
C ASP A 190 12.59 0.83 -4.46
N GLU A 191 13.42 1.20 -5.43
CA GLU A 191 14.57 2.10 -5.19
C GLU A 191 14.17 3.51 -4.76
N LYS A 192 12.99 3.98 -5.16
CA LYS A 192 12.54 5.38 -5.00
C LYS A 192 11.53 5.56 -3.89
N ILE A 193 10.61 4.59 -3.72
CA ILE A 193 9.47 4.71 -2.82
C ILE A 193 9.28 3.51 -1.90
N VAL A 194 8.58 3.76 -0.80
CA VAL A 194 8.06 2.72 0.07
C VAL A 194 6.59 3.02 0.40
N GLY A 195 5.73 2.02 0.26
CA GLY A 195 4.31 2.06 0.60
C GLY A 195 4.03 1.31 1.89
N TYR A 196 3.28 1.93 2.79
CA TYR A 196 2.76 1.30 4.02
C TYR A 196 1.24 1.32 4.03
N GLU A 197 0.65 0.27 4.59
CA GLU A 197 -0.78 0.14 4.81
C GLU A 197 -1.06 -0.30 6.24
N ALA A 198 -2.01 0.37 6.89
CA ALA A 198 -2.56 -0.01 8.19
C ALA A 198 -4.03 -0.37 7.97
N ASP A 199 -4.38 -1.63 8.15
CA ASP A 199 -5.74 -2.14 7.96
C ASP A 199 -6.18 -2.95 9.17
N GLY A 200 -7.48 -3.10 9.35
CA GLY A 200 -7.99 -3.91 10.42
C GLY A 200 -9.50 -3.83 10.63
N TYR A 201 -9.91 -4.43 11.72
CA TYR A 201 -11.29 -4.50 12.17
C TYR A 201 -11.35 -4.28 13.67
N MET A 202 -12.34 -3.55 14.13
CA MET A 202 -12.61 -3.36 15.55
C MET A 202 -14.08 -3.60 15.87
N TYR A 203 -14.32 -4.18 17.03
CA TYR A 203 -15.64 -4.36 17.60
C TYR A 203 -15.62 -3.92 19.06
N MET A 204 -16.41 -2.91 19.37
CA MET A 204 -16.48 -2.27 20.69
C MET A 204 -17.82 -2.54 21.39
N CYS A 205 -18.32 -3.78 21.26
CA CYS A 205 -19.56 -4.20 21.90
C CYS A 205 -20.83 -3.45 21.46
N GLY A 206 -20.80 -2.86 20.26
CA GLY A 206 -21.92 -2.19 19.63
C GLY A 206 -22.79 -3.11 18.76
N ALA A 207 -23.63 -2.54 17.91
CA ALA A 207 -24.48 -3.29 16.99
C ALA A 207 -23.69 -4.04 15.91
N HIS A 208 -22.54 -3.52 15.49
CA HIS A 208 -21.63 -4.09 14.49
C HIS A 208 -20.20 -3.61 14.75
N GLY A 209 -19.25 -4.30 14.15
CA GLY A 209 -17.86 -3.85 14.10
C GLY A 209 -17.59 -2.92 12.91
N GLU A 210 -16.39 -2.36 12.88
CA GLU A 210 -15.96 -1.41 11.87
C GLU A 210 -14.59 -1.79 11.33
N SER A 211 -14.48 -1.82 10.00
CA SER A 211 -13.21 -2.00 9.32
C SER A 211 -12.57 -0.66 9.02
N PHE A 212 -11.25 -0.63 8.95
CA PHE A 212 -10.49 0.55 8.55
C PHE A 212 -9.33 0.14 7.63
N CYS A 213 -8.91 1.06 6.76
CA CYS A 213 -7.69 0.88 5.97
C CYS A 213 -7.10 2.26 5.62
N TYR A 214 -5.85 2.47 5.98
CA TYR A 214 -5.09 3.69 5.73
C TYR A 214 -3.79 3.34 5.04
N GLY A 215 -3.54 3.94 3.88
CA GLY A 215 -2.28 3.75 3.17
C GLY A 215 -1.53 5.07 2.99
N ALA A 216 -0.22 4.96 2.78
CA ALA A 216 0.63 6.08 2.42
C ALA A 216 1.84 5.60 1.61
N THR A 217 2.31 6.43 0.69
CA THR A 217 3.54 6.23 -0.07
C THR A 217 4.55 7.31 0.32
N PHE A 218 5.78 6.92 0.54
CA PHE A 218 6.87 7.80 0.95
C PHE A 218 8.00 7.78 -0.07
N ASP A 219 8.55 8.93 -0.37
CA ASP A 219 9.77 9.09 -1.13
C ASP A 219 10.98 8.73 -0.24
N LYS A 220 11.77 7.75 -0.66
CA LYS A 220 12.88 7.23 0.16
C LYS A 220 14.02 8.23 0.33
N ALA A 221 14.24 9.09 -0.65
CA ALA A 221 15.31 10.09 -0.59
C ALA A 221 15.00 11.24 0.37
N THR A 222 13.72 11.62 0.48
CA THR A 222 13.31 12.78 1.29
C THR A 222 12.58 12.40 2.57
N GLY A 223 12.10 11.15 2.68
CA GLY A 223 11.26 10.69 3.77
C GLY A 223 9.85 11.31 3.79
N LYS A 224 9.47 12.08 2.77
CA LYS A 224 8.16 12.75 2.73
C LYS A 224 7.09 11.84 2.16
N GLN A 225 5.89 11.96 2.71
CA GLN A 225 4.72 11.34 2.08
C GLN A 225 4.45 12.00 0.73
N VAL A 226 4.26 11.18 -0.30
CA VAL A 226 4.03 11.61 -1.68
C VAL A 226 2.55 11.82 -1.92
N LYS A 227 2.18 13.02 -2.38
CA LYS A 227 0.88 13.25 -2.99
C LYS A 227 0.96 12.79 -4.45
N ILE A 228 0.35 11.66 -4.77
CA ILE A 228 0.52 11.01 -6.08
C ILE A 228 -0.28 11.71 -7.18
N VAL A 229 -1.53 12.10 -6.88
CA VAL A 229 -2.44 12.69 -7.88
C VAL A 229 -2.91 14.09 -7.52
N ASN A 230 -3.22 14.88 -8.55
CA ASN A 230 -3.92 16.16 -8.42
C ASN A 230 -5.43 15.92 -8.55
N GLU A 231 -6.20 16.50 -7.65
CA GLU A 231 -7.65 16.48 -7.74
C GLU A 231 -8.12 17.30 -8.96
N SER A 232 -9.08 16.75 -9.70
CA SER A 232 -9.79 17.43 -10.77
C SER A 232 -11.16 16.80 -11.00
N PRO A 233 -12.15 17.53 -11.52
CA PRO A 233 -13.47 16.96 -11.82
C PRO A 233 -13.41 15.73 -12.73
N LYS A 234 -12.48 15.72 -13.70
CA LYS A 234 -12.29 14.58 -14.62
C LYS A 234 -11.73 13.35 -13.88
N LEU A 235 -10.77 13.53 -12.97
CA LEU A 235 -10.26 12.43 -12.14
C LEU A 235 -11.38 11.86 -11.26
N LEU A 236 -12.17 12.72 -10.62
CA LEU A 236 -13.27 12.26 -9.75
C LEU A 236 -14.33 11.49 -10.54
N GLN A 237 -14.64 11.93 -11.76
CA GLN A 237 -15.52 11.19 -12.68
C GLN A 237 -14.95 9.80 -13.01
N LEU A 238 -13.65 9.74 -13.35
CA LEU A 238 -12.96 8.49 -13.66
C LEU A 238 -12.95 7.51 -12.46
N VAL A 239 -12.71 8.04 -11.26
CA VAL A 239 -12.75 7.25 -10.00
C VAL A 239 -14.17 6.72 -9.75
N THR A 240 -15.20 7.54 -9.93
CA THR A 240 -16.61 7.15 -9.76
C THR A 240 -16.99 6.00 -10.70
N GLU A 241 -16.63 6.11 -11.98
CA GLU A 241 -16.88 5.07 -12.98
C GLU A 241 -16.12 3.76 -12.68
N ARG A 242 -14.87 3.88 -12.20
CA ARG A 242 -14.06 2.74 -11.82
C ARG A 242 -14.65 2.02 -10.59
N LEU A 243 -15.09 2.75 -9.58
CA LEU A 243 -15.75 2.17 -8.40
C LEU A 243 -16.99 1.38 -8.78
N ARG A 244 -17.87 1.94 -9.62
CA ARG A 244 -19.08 1.23 -10.09
C ARG A 244 -18.75 -0.07 -10.82
N ARG A 245 -17.73 -0.05 -11.67
CA ARG A 245 -17.30 -1.23 -12.42
C ARG A 245 -16.70 -2.30 -11.52
N ASP A 246 -15.78 -1.92 -10.65
CA ASP A 246 -14.98 -2.86 -9.85
C ASP A 246 -15.84 -3.52 -8.74
N TRP A 247 -16.88 -2.84 -8.29
CA TRP A 247 -17.85 -3.37 -7.32
C TRP A 247 -19.09 -4.00 -7.97
N ASN A 248 -19.14 -4.08 -9.31
CA ASN A 248 -20.28 -4.59 -10.08
C ASN A 248 -21.63 -4.00 -9.66
N MET A 249 -21.61 -2.72 -9.32
CA MET A 249 -22.75 -1.96 -8.77
C MET A 249 -23.13 -0.83 -9.74
N GLN A 250 -23.62 -1.19 -10.93
CA GLN A 250 -24.03 -0.21 -11.95
C GLN A 250 -25.15 0.73 -11.44
N ASP A 251 -26.00 0.21 -10.56
CA ASP A 251 -27.12 0.94 -9.97
C ASP A 251 -26.76 1.59 -8.60
N LEU A 252 -25.48 1.57 -8.20
CA LEU A 252 -25.07 2.19 -6.95
C LEU A 252 -25.11 3.71 -7.06
N HIS A 253 -25.94 4.32 -6.22
CA HIS A 253 -25.96 5.76 -6.03
C HIS A 253 -25.09 6.12 -4.83
N PHE A 254 -24.05 6.90 -5.09
CA PHE A 254 -23.29 7.55 -4.03
C PHE A 254 -24.00 8.81 -3.54
N GLU A 255 -23.80 9.19 -2.30
CA GLU A 255 -24.42 10.40 -1.74
C GLU A 255 -24.04 11.67 -2.52
N LYS A 256 -22.85 11.67 -3.11
CA LYS A 256 -22.37 12.75 -4.01
C LYS A 256 -21.74 12.15 -5.25
N GLU A 257 -22.05 12.74 -6.39
CA GLU A 257 -21.50 12.35 -7.69
C GLU A 257 -21.03 13.56 -8.49
N PRO A 258 -19.79 13.52 -9.02
CA PRO A 258 -18.78 12.46 -8.81
C PRO A 258 -18.39 12.35 -7.34
N VAL A 259 -17.91 11.15 -6.91
CA VAL A 259 -17.41 10.96 -5.55
C VAL A 259 -16.26 11.95 -5.26
N PRO A 260 -16.14 12.48 -4.05
CA PRO A 260 -15.02 13.35 -3.67
C PRO A 260 -13.70 12.57 -3.63
N MET A 261 -12.57 13.28 -3.50
CA MET A 261 -11.31 12.62 -3.14
C MET A 261 -11.46 11.93 -1.79
N PRO A 262 -10.91 10.70 -1.65
CA PRO A 262 -10.96 10.00 -0.38
C PRO A 262 -10.16 10.72 0.71
N GLN A 263 -10.60 10.58 1.96
CA GLN A 263 -9.88 11.10 3.14
C GLN A 263 -8.47 10.50 3.24
N VAL A 264 -8.33 9.24 2.86
CA VAL A 264 -7.02 8.60 2.69
C VAL A 264 -6.45 8.98 1.33
N SER A 265 -5.36 9.73 1.32
CA SER A 265 -4.70 10.09 0.06
C SER A 265 -4.37 8.82 -0.75
N PRO A 266 -4.61 8.82 -2.07
CA PRO A 266 -4.25 7.69 -2.92
C PRO A 266 -2.78 7.30 -2.77
N TYR A 267 -2.51 6.00 -2.72
CA TYR A 267 -1.17 5.45 -2.43
C TYR A 267 -0.86 4.25 -3.34
N ILE A 268 0.42 3.88 -3.40
CA ILE A 268 0.86 2.69 -4.15
C ILE A 268 0.59 1.44 -3.30
N SER A 269 -0.27 0.58 -3.82
CA SER A 269 -0.65 -0.70 -3.22
C SER A 269 0.35 -1.82 -3.58
N ALA A 270 0.15 -2.98 -2.98
CA ALA A 270 1.04 -4.14 -3.14
C ALA A 270 1.26 -4.56 -4.60
N ASP A 271 0.28 -4.33 -5.47
CA ASP A 271 0.35 -4.64 -6.91
C ASP A 271 0.94 -3.50 -7.76
N GLY A 272 1.50 -2.46 -7.14
CA GLY A 272 2.09 -1.32 -7.82
C GLY A 272 1.07 -0.36 -8.46
N LYS A 273 -0.22 -0.53 -8.15
CA LYS A 273 -1.27 0.37 -8.63
C LYS A 273 -1.51 1.51 -7.64
N ILE A 274 -2.05 2.59 -8.14
CA ILE A 274 -2.54 3.71 -7.33
C ILE A 274 -3.92 3.34 -6.81
N LYS A 275 -4.03 3.11 -5.50
CA LYS A 275 -5.26 2.68 -4.81
C LYS A 275 -5.98 3.89 -4.24
N PHE A 276 -7.27 3.98 -4.52
CA PHE A 276 -8.24 4.87 -3.90
C PHE A 276 -9.10 4.03 -2.97
N ILE A 277 -9.19 4.40 -1.71
CA ILE A 277 -10.00 3.69 -0.71
C ILE A 277 -10.80 4.68 0.11
N TYR A 278 -12.09 4.40 0.25
CA TYR A 278 -13.03 5.17 1.05
C TYR A 278 -13.35 4.42 2.33
N GLN A 279 -13.35 5.13 3.44
CA GLN A 279 -13.70 4.53 4.73
C GLN A 279 -15.20 4.23 4.81
N PRO A 280 -15.67 3.37 5.74
CA PRO A 280 -17.09 3.19 5.97
C PRO A 280 -17.79 4.54 6.17
N TYR A 281 -18.96 4.71 5.60
CA TYR A 281 -19.78 5.94 5.63
C TYR A 281 -19.20 7.17 4.91
N GLU A 282 -18.08 7.07 4.20
CA GLU A 282 -17.46 8.22 3.55
C GLU A 282 -18.20 8.67 2.28
N ILE A 283 -18.71 7.73 1.49
CA ILE A 283 -19.40 8.01 0.22
C ILE A 283 -20.77 7.33 0.10
N GLY A 284 -21.26 6.71 1.16
CA GLY A 284 -22.55 6.04 1.19
C GLY A 284 -22.76 5.28 2.49
N ALA A 285 -23.80 4.46 2.54
CA ALA A 285 -24.15 3.70 3.73
C ALA A 285 -23.04 2.76 4.20
N GLY A 286 -22.90 2.55 5.52
CA GLY A 286 -21.87 1.67 6.09
C GLY A 286 -21.90 0.23 5.58
N ALA A 287 -23.06 -0.25 5.11
CA ALA A 287 -23.19 -1.56 4.47
C ALA A 287 -22.37 -1.71 3.17
N LEU A 288 -21.92 -0.60 2.58
CA LEU A 288 -20.97 -0.62 1.46
C LEU A 288 -19.55 -1.05 1.88
N GLY A 289 -19.26 -1.06 3.19
CA GLY A 289 -17.92 -1.32 3.68
C GLY A 289 -16.92 -0.23 3.27
N MET A 290 -15.79 -0.63 2.67
CA MET A 290 -14.75 0.29 2.20
C MET A 290 -14.61 0.23 0.66
N PRO A 291 -15.41 1.03 -0.07
CA PRO A 291 -15.32 1.08 -1.53
C PRO A 291 -13.91 1.42 -1.99
N THR A 292 -13.41 0.62 -2.93
CA THR A 292 -12.00 0.68 -3.36
C THR A 292 -11.91 0.53 -4.87
N CYS A 293 -11.05 1.31 -5.49
CA CYS A 293 -10.64 1.09 -6.87
C CYS A 293 -9.15 1.37 -7.06
N SER A 294 -8.58 0.83 -8.13
CA SER A 294 -7.16 0.97 -8.42
C SER A 294 -6.90 1.23 -9.90
N PHE A 295 -5.81 1.94 -10.16
CA PHE A 295 -5.37 2.31 -11.51
C PHE A 295 -3.89 2.02 -11.66
N TYR A 296 -3.49 1.54 -12.82
CA TYR A 296 -2.08 1.58 -13.19
C TYR A 296 -1.62 3.05 -13.32
N PRO A 297 -0.36 3.39 -12.98
CA PRO A 297 0.13 4.76 -13.09
C PRO A 297 -0.10 5.40 -14.47
N TYR A 298 0.05 4.63 -15.56
CA TYR A 298 -0.16 5.12 -16.92
C TYR A 298 -1.62 5.49 -17.21
N GLU A 299 -2.60 4.92 -16.50
CA GLU A 299 -4.03 5.27 -16.66
C GLU A 299 -4.32 6.66 -16.06
N LEU A 300 -3.48 7.13 -15.16
CA LEU A 300 -3.61 8.41 -14.46
C LEU A 300 -2.54 9.44 -14.86
N GLU A 301 -1.81 9.24 -15.96
CA GLU A 301 -0.66 10.07 -16.36
C GLU A 301 -0.98 11.58 -16.35
N ASP A 302 -2.16 11.96 -16.87
CA ASP A 302 -2.62 13.36 -16.93
C ASP A 302 -2.96 13.96 -15.55
N TYR A 303 -3.14 13.11 -14.54
CA TYR A 303 -3.55 13.51 -13.19
C TYR A 303 -2.43 13.40 -12.16
N LEU A 304 -1.29 12.80 -12.52
CA LEU A 304 -0.16 12.66 -11.61
C LEU A 304 0.43 14.03 -11.24
N THR A 305 0.81 14.18 -9.98
CA THR A 305 1.66 15.32 -9.55
C THR A 305 3.05 15.20 -10.15
N THR A 306 3.88 16.23 -10.02
CA THR A 306 5.29 16.18 -10.42
C THR A 306 6.04 15.08 -9.67
N GLU A 307 5.77 14.91 -8.37
CA GLU A 307 6.33 13.86 -7.53
C GLU A 307 5.77 12.49 -7.96
N GLY A 308 4.45 12.40 -8.19
CA GLY A 308 3.81 11.18 -8.67
C GLY A 308 4.38 10.68 -9.99
N LYS A 309 4.67 11.57 -10.94
CA LYS A 309 5.30 11.22 -12.22
C LYS A 309 6.72 10.66 -12.04
N LYS A 310 7.52 11.26 -11.16
CA LYS A 310 8.89 10.79 -10.89
C LYS A 310 8.95 9.40 -10.28
N LEU A 311 7.91 9.02 -9.54
CA LEU A 311 7.88 7.77 -8.80
C LEU A 311 7.11 6.66 -9.55
N ALA A 312 6.33 7.01 -10.58
CA ALA A 312 5.53 6.07 -11.36
C ALA A 312 6.26 5.48 -12.57
N TYR A 313 7.43 6.09 -12.95
CA TYR A 313 8.21 5.69 -14.15
C TYR A 313 9.68 5.47 -13.81
#